data_48635335b09eb781b62a7cf597059482
#
_entry.id   48635335b09eb781b62a7cf597059482
#
_cell.length_a   1.000
_cell.length_b   1.000
_cell.length_c   1.000
_cell.angle_alpha   90.00
_cell.angle_beta   90.00
_cell.angle_gamma   90.00
#
_symmetry.space_group_name_H-M   'P 1'
#
loop_
_entity.id
_entity.type
_entity.pdbx_description
1 polymer ?
#
loop_
_entity_poly.entity_id
_entity_poly.type
_entity_poly.pdbx_seq_one_letter_code
_entity_poly.pdbx_strand_id
1 'polypeptide(L)'
;MGAVSAYRKKAVSRIIRPFRTANRYQKMHNDISQTVRRDLLAANGLSPEDLSRSLSAIGTHHVDYADIYCQRTAFESWHLEEGMVKSGSFQIDQGVGVRAVSGEKTAFAYADSLNADSIRRSAETVRVIGAAGREAHIRTPSEKYGKAVHQTANPIHSLDSAAKVALLHRVEELAKAADPRIVQVMAGLTCEYDLIYIARLDGRHAADIRPLVRLSITVIAKQGERREMGSAGGGGRFDLPYFSDKLVTEYVNAAVQQALTNLEARPAPAGLMKVVLGSGWPGVLLHEAVGHGLEGDFNRKETSV
;
A
#
# COMPACT_ATOMS: atom_id res chain seq x y z
N MET A 1 -10.98 -23.93 23.54
CA MET A 1 -9.69 -23.45 22.98
C MET A 1 -9.27 -24.10 21.64
N GLY A 2 -9.83 -25.23 21.22
CA GLY A 2 -9.44 -25.94 19.98
C GLY A 2 -10.08 -25.44 18.66
N ALA A 3 -11.26 -24.84 18.69
CA ALA A 3 -12.03 -24.51 17.48
C ALA A 3 -11.57 -23.23 16.75
N VAL A 4 -11.02 -22.26 17.46
CA VAL A 4 -10.56 -20.97 16.88
C VAL A 4 -9.25 -21.12 16.11
N SER A 5 -8.38 -22.05 16.52
CA SER A 5 -7.11 -22.33 15.84
C SER A 5 -7.28 -23.03 14.48
N ALA A 6 -8.29 -23.88 14.34
CA ALA A 6 -8.55 -24.62 13.09
C ALA A 6 -9.16 -23.71 11.99
N TYR A 7 -9.93 -22.70 12.36
CA TYR A 7 -10.57 -21.78 11.39
C TYR A 7 -9.54 -20.84 10.75
N ARG A 8 -8.57 -20.35 11.54
CA ARG A 8 -7.48 -19.48 11.00
C ARG A 8 -6.53 -20.20 10.05
N LYS A 9 -6.19 -21.47 10.31
CA LYS A 9 -5.31 -22.25 9.42
C LYS A 9 -5.96 -22.57 8.07
N LYS A 10 -7.28 -22.78 8.03
CA LYS A 10 -8.01 -23.05 6.76
C LYS A 10 -8.24 -21.78 5.91
N ALA A 11 -8.43 -20.61 6.52
CA ALA A 11 -8.61 -19.35 5.78
C ALA A 11 -7.29 -18.90 5.12
N VAL A 12 -6.16 -18.97 5.82
CA VAL A 12 -4.85 -18.55 5.27
C VAL A 12 -4.36 -19.54 4.20
N SER A 13 -4.63 -20.85 4.31
CA SER A 13 -4.18 -21.84 3.33
C SER A 13 -4.96 -21.81 2.00
N ARG A 14 -6.16 -21.20 1.95
CA ARG A 14 -6.91 -21.05 0.71
C ARG A 14 -6.52 -19.82 -0.10
N ILE A 15 -5.89 -18.82 0.51
CA ILE A 15 -5.50 -17.57 -0.15
C ILE A 15 -4.15 -17.70 -0.87
N ILE A 16 -3.28 -18.61 -0.40
CA ILE A 16 -1.97 -18.87 -1.03
C ILE A 16 -2.00 -20.23 -1.70
N ARG A 17 -2.63 -20.35 -2.89
CA ARG A 17 -2.30 -21.45 -3.79
C ARG A 17 -0.92 -21.17 -4.38
N PRO A 18 0.07 -22.04 -4.20
CA PRO A 18 1.38 -21.86 -4.84
C PRO A 18 1.15 -21.92 -6.36
N PHE A 19 1.46 -20.83 -7.05
CA PHE A 19 1.47 -20.80 -8.51
C PHE A 19 2.50 -21.84 -9.00
N ARG A 20 2.03 -22.93 -9.56
CA ARG A 20 2.87 -23.96 -10.16
C ARG A 20 3.32 -23.50 -11.55
N THR A 21 4.59 -23.33 -11.70
CA THR A 21 5.58 -23.54 -12.77
C THR A 21 6.47 -22.31 -13.01
N ALA A 22 7.78 -22.49 -13.08
CA ALA A 22 8.79 -21.47 -13.35
C ALA A 22 8.47 -20.62 -14.60
N ASN A 23 7.92 -21.22 -15.65
CA ASN A 23 7.50 -20.55 -16.88
C ASN A 23 6.39 -19.50 -16.70
N ARG A 24 5.46 -19.71 -15.79
CA ARG A 24 4.38 -18.78 -15.53
C ARG A 24 4.85 -17.55 -14.75
N TYR A 25 5.79 -17.75 -13.83
CA TYR A 25 6.44 -16.66 -13.11
C TYR A 25 7.28 -15.79 -14.04
N GLN A 26 8.07 -16.42 -14.92
CA GLN A 26 8.90 -15.68 -15.87
C GLN A 26 8.06 -14.83 -16.83
N LYS A 27 6.94 -15.37 -17.34
CA LYS A 27 6.01 -14.63 -18.18
C LYS A 27 5.40 -13.43 -17.44
N MET A 28 4.91 -13.62 -16.21
CA MET A 28 4.30 -12.56 -15.41
C MET A 28 5.31 -11.44 -15.07
N HIS A 29 6.57 -11.76 -14.79
CA HIS A 29 7.61 -10.76 -14.57
C HIS A 29 7.96 -9.97 -15.83
N ASN A 30 8.01 -10.64 -16.98
CA ASN A 30 8.22 -9.97 -18.26
C ASN A 30 7.06 -9.01 -18.54
N ASP A 31 5.82 -9.41 -18.26
CA ASP A 31 4.63 -8.57 -18.42
C ASP A 31 4.66 -7.34 -17.48
N ILE A 32 5.08 -7.50 -16.21
CA ILE A 32 5.26 -6.40 -15.25
C ILE A 32 6.33 -5.44 -15.76
N SER A 33 7.51 -5.95 -16.09
CA SER A 33 8.62 -5.12 -16.55
C SER A 33 8.27 -4.34 -17.82
N GLN A 34 7.62 -4.99 -18.79
CA GLN A 34 7.18 -4.33 -20.02
C GLN A 34 6.13 -3.25 -19.74
N THR A 35 5.14 -3.53 -18.90
CA THR A 35 4.10 -2.57 -18.53
C THR A 35 4.70 -1.35 -17.85
N VAL A 36 5.55 -1.57 -16.84
CA VAL A 36 6.17 -0.46 -16.10
C VAL A 36 7.11 0.36 -16.99
N ARG A 37 7.89 -0.28 -17.86
CA ARG A 37 8.74 0.45 -18.82
C ARG A 37 7.94 1.28 -19.79
N ARG A 38 6.81 0.75 -20.30
CA ARG A 38 5.94 1.48 -21.22
C ARG A 38 5.21 2.63 -20.51
N ASP A 39 4.54 2.35 -19.40
CA ASP A 39 3.55 3.24 -18.78
C ASP A 39 4.17 4.18 -17.75
N LEU A 40 5.36 3.87 -17.23
CA LEU A 40 6.10 4.74 -16.32
C LEU A 40 7.29 5.42 -16.99
N LEU A 41 8.20 4.66 -17.63
CA LEU A 41 9.40 5.26 -18.19
C LEU A 41 9.15 5.88 -19.57
N ALA A 42 8.74 5.10 -20.55
CA ALA A 42 8.57 5.58 -21.93
C ALA A 42 7.48 6.67 -22.04
N ALA A 43 6.41 6.58 -21.26
CA ALA A 43 5.39 7.62 -21.20
C ALA A 43 5.92 8.98 -20.70
N ASN A 44 7.07 9.00 -20.01
CA ASN A 44 7.77 10.18 -19.54
C ASN A 44 9.06 10.47 -20.34
N GLY A 45 9.24 9.84 -21.51
CA GLY A 45 10.41 10.02 -22.37
C GLY A 45 11.70 9.44 -21.81
N LEU A 46 11.60 8.44 -20.92
CA LEU A 46 12.72 7.79 -20.23
C LEU A 46 12.94 6.37 -20.73
N SER A 47 14.19 5.92 -20.64
CA SER A 47 14.59 4.54 -20.84
C SER A 47 15.40 4.03 -19.63
N PRO A 48 15.55 2.71 -19.43
CA PRO A 48 16.47 2.15 -18.44
C PRO A 48 17.91 2.66 -18.59
N GLU A 49 18.33 2.94 -19.82
CA GLU A 49 19.66 3.44 -20.16
C GLU A 49 19.90 4.88 -19.65
N ASP A 50 18.85 5.72 -19.63
CA ASP A 50 18.93 7.09 -19.07
C ASP A 50 19.17 7.06 -17.57
N LEU A 51 18.49 6.15 -16.85
CA LEU A 51 18.70 5.94 -15.42
C LEU A 51 20.12 5.42 -15.15
N SER A 52 20.56 4.43 -15.94
CA SER A 52 21.91 3.86 -15.82
C SER A 52 23.00 4.91 -16.06
N ARG A 53 22.78 5.80 -17.03
CA ARG A 53 23.70 6.92 -17.33
C ARG A 53 23.80 7.90 -16.17
N SER A 54 22.68 8.23 -15.55
CA SER A 54 22.62 9.12 -14.36
C SER A 54 23.30 8.48 -13.15
N LEU A 55 23.10 7.17 -12.93
CA LEU A 55 23.80 6.42 -11.89
C LEU A 55 25.31 6.34 -12.15
N SER A 56 25.72 6.19 -13.39
CA SER A 56 27.15 6.19 -13.77
C SER A 56 27.82 7.51 -13.39
N ALA A 57 27.13 8.64 -13.58
CA ALA A 57 27.65 9.97 -13.18
C ALA A 57 27.80 10.11 -11.66
N ILE A 58 26.97 9.44 -10.86
CA ILE A 58 27.12 9.37 -9.41
C ILE A 58 28.33 8.50 -9.04
N GLY A 59 28.46 7.34 -9.68
CA GLY A 59 29.48 6.31 -9.39
C GLY A 59 30.92 6.70 -9.71
N THR A 60 31.15 7.82 -10.43
CA THR A 60 32.51 8.38 -10.64
C THR A 60 33.10 8.99 -9.36
N HIS A 61 32.34 9.09 -8.29
CA HIS A 61 32.72 9.62 -7.00
C HIS A 61 32.55 8.50 -5.97
N HIS A 62 33.49 8.26 -5.13
CA HIS A 62 33.56 7.25 -4.07
C HIS A 62 32.21 7.00 -3.34
N VAL A 63 31.31 6.27 -4.01
CA VAL A 63 29.95 5.96 -3.54
C VAL A 63 29.83 4.44 -3.38
N ASP A 64 29.43 3.98 -2.22
CA ASP A 64 29.26 2.56 -1.92
C ASP A 64 27.95 2.00 -2.49
N TYR A 65 26.92 2.85 -2.59
CA TYR A 65 25.60 2.49 -3.09
C TYR A 65 24.90 3.71 -3.67
N ALA A 66 24.20 3.51 -4.80
CA ALA A 66 23.24 4.49 -5.29
C ALA A 66 22.06 3.79 -5.97
N ASP A 67 20.90 4.40 -5.87
CA ASP A 67 19.69 3.98 -6.59
C ASP A 67 18.87 5.18 -7.08
N ILE A 68 18.09 4.91 -8.12
CA ILE A 68 17.04 5.78 -8.63
C ILE A 68 15.72 5.03 -8.47
N TYR A 69 14.76 5.63 -7.79
CA TYR A 69 13.43 5.14 -7.57
C TYR A 69 12.43 6.02 -8.34
N CYS A 70 11.73 5.44 -9.31
CA CYS A 70 10.67 6.11 -10.06
C CYS A 70 9.33 5.51 -9.66
N GLN A 71 8.35 6.35 -9.40
CA GLN A 71 6.98 5.93 -9.06
C GLN A 71 5.95 6.79 -9.79
N ARG A 72 4.83 6.15 -10.15
CA ARG A 72 3.59 6.79 -10.57
C ARG A 72 2.45 6.08 -9.86
N THR A 73 1.68 6.84 -9.09
CA THR A 73 0.49 6.38 -8.39
C THR A 73 -0.74 6.96 -9.07
N ALA A 74 -1.66 6.12 -9.49
CA ALA A 74 -3.02 6.53 -9.81
C ALA A 74 -3.91 6.17 -8.62
N PHE A 75 -4.69 7.14 -8.14
CA PHE A 75 -5.58 6.98 -7.00
C PHE A 75 -6.98 7.39 -7.39
N GLU A 76 -7.97 6.60 -6.99
CA GLU A 76 -9.38 6.90 -7.17
C GLU A 76 -10.12 6.65 -5.85
N SER A 77 -11.03 7.55 -5.49
CA SER A 77 -11.89 7.36 -4.34
C SER A 77 -13.33 7.74 -4.64
N TRP A 78 -14.26 7.05 -3.98
CA TRP A 78 -15.69 7.28 -4.02
C TRP A 78 -16.23 7.29 -2.59
N HIS A 79 -17.09 8.25 -2.28
CA HIS A 79 -17.71 8.35 -0.97
C HIS A 79 -19.22 8.52 -1.12
N LEU A 80 -19.97 7.64 -0.44
CA LEU A 80 -21.43 7.66 -0.36
C LEU A 80 -21.84 7.94 1.09
N GLU A 81 -22.82 8.80 1.24
CA GLU A 81 -23.48 9.13 2.50
C GLU A 81 -24.94 9.49 2.25
N GLU A 82 -25.84 8.99 3.11
CA GLU A 82 -27.29 9.27 3.05
C GLU A 82 -27.91 9.02 1.65
N GLY A 83 -27.56 7.89 1.02
CA GLY A 83 -28.08 7.51 -0.27
C GLY A 83 -27.52 8.27 -1.47
N MET A 84 -26.55 9.14 -1.25
CA MET A 84 -25.97 9.99 -2.31
C MET A 84 -24.46 9.83 -2.36
N VAL A 85 -23.91 9.75 -3.57
CA VAL A 85 -22.47 9.91 -3.77
C VAL A 85 -22.11 11.37 -3.56
N LYS A 86 -21.45 11.66 -2.45
CA LYS A 86 -21.03 13.03 -2.07
C LYS A 86 -19.79 13.48 -2.81
N SER A 87 -18.87 12.54 -3.09
CA SER A 87 -17.64 12.84 -3.81
C SER A 87 -17.12 11.64 -4.58
N GLY A 88 -16.46 11.93 -5.70
CA GLY A 88 -15.58 11.04 -6.42
C GLY A 88 -14.33 11.82 -6.78
N SER A 89 -13.16 11.25 -6.60
CA SER A 89 -11.90 11.89 -6.97
C SER A 89 -11.01 10.92 -7.73
N PHE A 90 -10.25 11.49 -8.67
CA PHE A 90 -9.19 10.78 -9.36
C PHE A 90 -7.97 11.69 -9.41
N GLN A 91 -6.81 11.14 -9.06
CA GLN A 91 -5.55 11.87 -9.11
C GLN A 91 -4.42 10.96 -9.59
N ILE A 92 -3.41 11.58 -10.20
CA ILE A 92 -2.17 10.93 -10.55
C ILE A 92 -1.06 11.71 -9.85
N ASP A 93 -0.22 10.99 -9.13
CA ASP A 93 1.01 11.50 -8.56
C ASP A 93 2.20 10.72 -9.12
N GLN A 94 3.31 11.39 -9.39
CA GLN A 94 4.51 10.74 -9.88
C GLN A 94 5.76 11.50 -9.46
N GLY A 95 6.87 10.79 -9.41
CA GLY A 95 8.13 11.42 -9.06
C GLY A 95 9.32 10.47 -9.15
N VAL A 96 10.47 11.07 -8.91
CA VAL A 96 11.75 10.36 -8.84
C VAL A 96 12.49 10.71 -7.57
N GLY A 97 13.04 9.70 -6.90
CA GLY A 97 14.00 9.84 -5.81
C GLY A 97 15.35 9.27 -6.23
N VAL A 98 16.41 9.99 -5.94
CA VAL A 98 17.79 9.56 -6.15
C VAL A 98 18.49 9.52 -4.80
N ARG A 99 19.14 8.42 -4.50
CA ARG A 99 19.85 8.22 -3.25
C ARG A 99 21.30 7.78 -3.53
N ALA A 100 22.23 8.31 -2.75
CA ALA A 100 23.61 7.86 -2.73
C ALA A 100 24.09 7.68 -1.29
N VAL A 101 24.90 6.64 -1.05
CA VAL A 101 25.47 6.30 0.26
C VAL A 101 26.98 6.19 0.13
N SER A 102 27.69 6.82 1.05
CA SER A 102 29.15 6.78 1.16
C SER A 102 29.54 6.66 2.64
N GLY A 103 30.02 5.47 3.05
CA GLY A 103 30.23 5.12 4.45
C GLY A 103 28.94 5.27 5.26
N GLU A 104 28.98 6.12 6.28
CA GLU A 104 27.84 6.40 7.18
C GLU A 104 26.92 7.54 6.66
N LYS A 105 27.26 8.15 5.55
CA LYS A 105 26.51 9.30 5.01
C LYS A 105 25.56 8.87 3.92
N THR A 106 24.35 9.42 3.95
CA THR A 106 23.34 9.25 2.91
C THR A 106 22.93 10.61 2.38
N ALA A 107 22.96 10.77 1.05
CA ALA A 107 22.32 11.88 0.37
C ALA A 107 21.07 11.39 -0.35
N PHE A 108 20.05 12.23 -0.36
CA PHE A 108 18.80 11.98 -1.03
C PHE A 108 18.31 13.27 -1.69
N ALA A 109 17.88 13.15 -2.95
CA ALA A 109 17.20 14.22 -3.67
C ALA A 109 15.99 13.64 -4.39
N TYR A 110 14.94 14.42 -4.52
CA TYR A 110 13.72 14.01 -5.20
C TYR A 110 13.16 15.13 -6.08
N ALA A 111 12.31 14.75 -7.03
CA ALA A 111 11.53 15.67 -7.84
C ALA A 111 10.16 15.03 -8.14
N ASP A 112 9.14 15.86 -8.23
CA ASP A 112 7.77 15.51 -8.62
C ASP A 112 7.61 15.37 -10.15
N SER A 113 8.61 15.78 -10.90
CA SER A 113 8.65 15.67 -12.36
C SER A 113 9.49 14.46 -12.78
N LEU A 114 8.88 13.48 -13.39
CA LEU A 114 9.57 12.28 -13.87
C LEU A 114 10.06 12.49 -15.31
N ASN A 115 11.24 13.08 -15.47
CA ASN A 115 11.92 13.29 -16.75
C ASN A 115 13.44 13.25 -16.61
N ALA A 116 14.15 13.18 -17.73
CA ALA A 116 15.61 13.03 -17.75
C ALA A 116 16.35 14.19 -17.03
N ASP A 117 15.83 15.41 -17.14
CA ASP A 117 16.46 16.59 -16.55
C ASP A 117 16.31 16.60 -15.01
N SER A 118 15.15 16.21 -14.48
CA SER A 118 14.92 16.05 -13.04
C SER A 118 15.81 14.95 -12.45
N ILE A 119 15.95 13.82 -13.14
CA ILE A 119 16.83 12.72 -12.73
C ILE A 119 18.28 13.20 -12.72
N ARG A 120 18.73 13.88 -13.76
CA ARG A 120 20.08 14.42 -13.85
C ARG A 120 20.39 15.40 -12.71
N ARG A 121 19.51 16.39 -12.47
CA ARG A 121 19.68 17.36 -11.36
C ARG A 121 19.71 16.69 -9.99
N SER A 122 18.82 15.74 -9.75
CA SER A 122 18.82 14.97 -8.50
C SER A 122 20.10 14.14 -8.34
N ALA A 123 20.59 13.53 -9.41
CA ALA A 123 21.86 12.79 -9.42
C ALA A 123 23.06 13.72 -9.13
N GLU A 124 23.10 14.90 -9.72
CA GLU A 124 24.12 15.91 -9.45
C GLU A 124 24.09 16.37 -7.99
N THR A 125 22.89 16.54 -7.41
CA THR A 125 22.74 16.94 -6.01
C THR A 125 23.29 15.88 -5.05
N VAL A 126 22.97 14.60 -5.25
CA VAL A 126 23.44 13.54 -4.34
C VAL A 126 24.90 13.16 -4.55
N ARG A 127 25.48 13.47 -5.70
CA ARG A 127 26.89 13.20 -6.03
C ARG A 127 27.86 13.84 -5.06
N VAL A 128 27.51 14.98 -4.46
CA VAL A 128 28.35 15.74 -3.54
C VAL A 128 28.76 14.93 -2.29
N ILE A 129 28.01 13.87 -1.95
CA ILE A 129 28.33 13.00 -0.80
C ILE A 129 29.56 12.11 -1.04
N GLY A 130 29.96 11.90 -2.31
CA GLY A 130 31.01 10.96 -2.69
C GLY A 130 32.44 11.37 -2.31
N ALA A 131 32.64 12.50 -1.61
CA ALA A 131 33.99 12.94 -1.20
C ALA A 131 34.65 12.02 -0.15
N ALA A 132 33.98 11.02 0.38
CA ALA A 132 34.45 10.16 1.48
C ALA A 132 34.32 8.65 1.24
N GLY A 133 33.89 8.18 0.06
CA GLY A 133 33.62 6.77 -0.24
C GLY A 133 34.69 6.07 -1.07
N ARG A 134 34.38 4.84 -1.53
CA ARG A 134 35.22 3.99 -2.39
C ARG A 134 34.74 4.03 -3.83
N GLU A 135 35.60 3.76 -4.81
CA GLU A 135 35.22 3.62 -6.20
C GLU A 135 34.24 2.43 -6.39
N ALA A 136 33.09 2.69 -6.97
CA ALA A 136 32.12 1.67 -7.33
C ALA A 136 32.30 1.28 -8.82
N HIS A 137 32.42 -0.02 -9.09
CA HIS A 137 32.45 -0.52 -10.46
C HIS A 137 31.02 -0.71 -10.98
N ILE A 138 30.70 -0.01 -12.06
CA ILE A 138 29.43 -0.15 -12.78
C ILE A 138 29.42 -1.48 -13.52
N ARG A 139 28.41 -2.29 -13.26
CA ARG A 139 28.18 -3.55 -13.98
C ARG A 139 27.09 -3.36 -15.04
N THR A 140 27.15 -4.16 -16.09
CA THR A 140 26.08 -4.22 -17.09
C THR A 140 24.74 -4.51 -16.41
N PRO A 141 23.67 -3.81 -16.79
CA PRO A 141 22.34 -4.01 -16.20
C PRO A 141 21.93 -5.48 -16.26
N SER A 142 21.57 -6.03 -15.13
CA SER A 142 20.99 -7.37 -15.06
C SER A 142 19.65 -7.27 -14.34
N GLU A 143 18.58 -7.64 -15.04
CA GLU A 143 17.27 -7.73 -14.41
C GLU A 143 17.19 -9.00 -13.57
N LYS A 144 17.14 -8.83 -12.24
CA LYS A 144 16.80 -9.92 -11.33
C LYS A 144 15.47 -9.56 -10.69
N TYR A 145 14.46 -10.29 -11.08
CA TYR A 145 13.11 -10.11 -10.54
C TYR A 145 12.89 -11.00 -9.31
N GLY A 146 12.29 -10.43 -8.30
CA GLY A 146 11.74 -11.18 -7.18
C GLY A 146 10.51 -11.97 -7.61
N LYS A 147 9.99 -12.82 -6.73
CA LYS A 147 8.76 -13.57 -6.98
C LYS A 147 7.56 -12.63 -6.85
N ALA A 148 6.73 -12.51 -7.89
CA ALA A 148 5.47 -11.76 -7.80
C ALA A 148 4.57 -12.39 -6.73
N VAL A 149 4.11 -11.57 -5.78
CA VAL A 149 3.38 -12.03 -4.59
C VAL A 149 1.90 -11.65 -4.61
N HIS A 150 1.45 -10.79 -5.54
CA HIS A 150 0.09 -10.32 -5.67
C HIS A 150 -0.33 -10.17 -7.14
N GLN A 151 -1.59 -9.87 -7.36
CA GLN A 151 -2.14 -9.57 -8.68
C GLN A 151 -1.60 -8.23 -9.20
N THR A 152 -1.65 -8.03 -10.52
CA THR A 152 -1.16 -6.82 -11.20
C THR A 152 -2.25 -6.10 -11.99
N ALA A 153 -3.50 -6.57 -11.88
CA ALA A 153 -4.65 -5.92 -12.52
C ALA A 153 -4.83 -4.50 -11.97
N ASN A 154 -5.18 -3.56 -12.85
CA ASN A 154 -5.47 -2.19 -12.43
C ASN A 154 -6.90 -2.10 -11.85
N PRO A 155 -7.07 -1.90 -10.55
CA PRO A 155 -8.39 -1.90 -9.93
C PRO A 155 -9.23 -0.68 -10.34
N ILE A 156 -8.61 0.40 -10.78
CA ILE A 156 -9.32 1.61 -11.22
C ILE A 156 -10.16 1.33 -12.47
N HIS A 157 -9.67 0.43 -13.33
CA HIS A 157 -10.34 0.08 -14.60
C HIS A 157 -11.09 -1.25 -14.55
N SER A 158 -11.10 -1.96 -13.42
CA SER A 158 -11.73 -3.28 -13.32
C SER A 158 -13.25 -3.25 -13.23
N LEU A 159 -13.81 -2.14 -12.75
CA LEU A 159 -15.23 -1.82 -12.76
C LEU A 159 -15.42 -0.40 -13.30
N ASP A 160 -16.51 -0.17 -13.98
CA ASP A 160 -16.93 1.17 -14.36
C ASP A 160 -17.48 1.96 -13.16
N SER A 161 -17.67 3.28 -13.33
CA SER A 161 -18.14 4.15 -12.26
C SER A 161 -19.54 3.75 -11.76
N ALA A 162 -20.41 3.27 -12.63
CA ALA A 162 -21.76 2.84 -12.25
C ALA A 162 -21.71 1.61 -11.34
N ALA A 163 -20.87 0.62 -11.64
CA ALA A 163 -20.68 -0.56 -10.82
C ALA A 163 -20.03 -0.25 -9.46
N LYS A 164 -19.08 0.71 -9.41
CA LYS A 164 -18.50 1.18 -8.14
C LYS A 164 -19.55 1.87 -7.27
N VAL A 165 -20.36 2.73 -7.86
CA VAL A 165 -21.49 3.39 -7.17
C VAL A 165 -22.52 2.38 -6.69
N ALA A 166 -22.88 1.38 -7.53
CA ALA A 166 -23.78 0.31 -7.15
C ALA A 166 -23.28 -0.50 -5.95
N LEU A 167 -21.96 -0.76 -5.86
CA LEU A 167 -21.35 -1.41 -4.70
C LEU A 167 -21.57 -0.59 -3.41
N LEU A 168 -21.42 0.73 -3.47
CA LEU A 168 -21.64 1.59 -2.30
C LEU A 168 -23.12 1.66 -1.89
N HIS A 169 -24.05 1.74 -2.85
CA HIS A 169 -25.49 1.65 -2.58
C HIS A 169 -25.85 0.30 -1.96
N ARG A 170 -25.26 -0.79 -2.45
CA ARG A 170 -25.47 -2.12 -1.88
C ARG A 170 -25.05 -2.21 -0.41
N VAL A 171 -23.96 -1.54 -0.01
CA VAL A 171 -23.54 -1.43 1.39
C VAL A 171 -24.63 -0.74 2.23
N GLU A 172 -25.16 0.38 1.74
CA GLU A 172 -26.19 1.13 2.46
C GLU A 172 -27.49 0.33 2.60
N GLU A 173 -27.96 -0.30 1.52
CA GLU A 173 -29.16 -1.16 1.56
C GLU A 173 -29.03 -2.27 2.60
N LEU A 174 -27.90 -2.98 2.59
CA LEU A 174 -27.64 -4.06 3.54
C LEU A 174 -27.61 -3.54 4.98
N ALA A 175 -26.97 -2.39 5.23
CA ALA A 175 -26.86 -1.82 6.55
C ALA A 175 -28.22 -1.37 7.11
N LYS A 176 -29.02 -0.67 6.31
CA LYS A 176 -30.38 -0.24 6.68
C LYS A 176 -31.36 -1.41 6.86
N ALA A 177 -31.20 -2.48 6.08
CA ALA A 177 -32.00 -3.69 6.22
C ALA A 177 -31.63 -4.53 7.44
N ALA A 178 -30.41 -4.40 7.98
CA ALA A 178 -29.92 -5.22 9.07
C ALA A 178 -30.57 -4.86 10.41
N ASP A 179 -30.84 -3.55 10.69
CA ASP A 179 -31.50 -3.10 11.92
C ASP A 179 -32.17 -1.72 11.71
N PRO A 180 -33.43 -1.53 12.12
CA PRO A 180 -34.14 -0.26 11.93
C PRO A 180 -33.56 0.92 12.74
N ARG A 181 -32.68 0.67 13.71
CA ARG A 181 -31.98 1.71 14.46
C ARG A 181 -30.83 2.33 13.68
N ILE A 182 -30.43 1.74 12.54
CA ILE A 182 -29.39 2.34 11.68
C ILE A 182 -29.98 3.55 10.96
N VAL A 183 -29.54 4.73 11.37
CA VAL A 183 -30.06 6.01 10.87
C VAL A 183 -29.16 6.65 9.81
N GLN A 184 -27.87 6.33 9.80
CA GLN A 184 -26.91 6.88 8.83
C GLN A 184 -25.88 5.82 8.42
N VAL A 185 -25.54 5.83 7.14
CA VAL A 185 -24.51 4.96 6.57
C VAL A 185 -23.55 5.78 5.74
N MET A 186 -22.29 5.60 6.00
CA MET A 186 -21.18 6.16 5.21
C MET A 186 -20.38 5.01 4.61
N ALA A 187 -20.19 5.01 3.30
CA ALA A 187 -19.41 4.00 2.59
C ALA A 187 -18.34 4.66 1.72
N GLY A 188 -17.11 4.21 1.82
CA GLY A 188 -15.98 4.70 1.05
C GLY A 188 -15.29 3.56 0.31
N LEU A 189 -15.04 3.76 -0.99
CA LEU A 189 -14.26 2.86 -1.83
C LEU A 189 -13.01 3.60 -2.31
N THR A 190 -11.84 3.03 -2.10
CA THR A 190 -10.57 3.57 -2.61
C THR A 190 -9.85 2.52 -3.44
N CYS A 191 -9.25 2.98 -4.53
CA CYS A 191 -8.42 2.20 -5.42
C CYS A 191 -7.09 2.93 -5.64
N GLU A 192 -5.99 2.21 -5.55
CA GLU A 192 -4.65 2.72 -5.84
C GLU A 192 -3.94 1.77 -6.79
N TYR A 193 -3.17 2.33 -7.70
CA TYR A 193 -2.39 1.58 -8.66
C TYR A 193 -1.01 2.21 -8.83
N ASP A 194 -0.01 1.57 -8.23
CA ASP A 194 1.38 2.01 -8.31
C ASP A 194 2.13 1.29 -9.41
N LEU A 195 2.85 2.05 -10.20
CA LEU A 195 3.92 1.60 -11.07
C LEU A 195 5.25 2.04 -10.49
N ILE A 196 6.16 1.11 -10.27
CA ILE A 196 7.44 1.36 -9.62
C ILE A 196 8.56 0.82 -10.51
N TYR A 197 9.61 1.62 -10.68
CA TYR A 197 10.86 1.19 -11.32
C TYR A 197 12.06 1.64 -10.49
N ILE A 198 12.97 0.71 -10.25
CA ILE A 198 14.20 0.95 -9.48
C ILE A 198 15.40 0.58 -10.35
N ALA A 199 16.35 1.49 -10.46
CA ALA A 199 17.66 1.23 -11.03
C ALA A 199 18.74 1.43 -9.96
N ARG A 200 19.73 0.53 -9.93
CA ARG A 200 20.83 0.57 -8.96
C ARG A 200 22.19 0.71 -9.64
N LEU A 201 23.13 1.31 -8.93
CA LEU A 201 24.51 1.53 -9.39
C LEU A 201 25.21 0.22 -9.77
N ASP A 202 24.90 -0.90 -9.12
CA ASP A 202 25.45 -2.24 -9.43
C ASP A 202 24.84 -2.88 -10.70
N GLY A 203 24.06 -2.13 -11.47
CA GLY A 203 23.42 -2.56 -12.71
C GLY A 203 22.15 -3.39 -12.50
N ARG A 204 21.64 -3.54 -11.29
CA ARG A 204 20.35 -4.22 -11.06
C ARG A 204 19.20 -3.26 -11.30
N HIS A 205 18.19 -3.77 -12.01
CA HIS A 205 16.93 -3.08 -12.24
C HIS A 205 15.80 -3.95 -11.71
N ALA A 206 14.74 -3.29 -11.19
CA ALA A 206 13.51 -3.95 -10.75
C ALA A 206 12.30 -3.13 -11.15
N ALA A 207 11.22 -3.82 -11.50
CA ALA A 207 9.91 -3.23 -11.77
C ALA A 207 8.85 -3.92 -10.91
N ASP A 208 7.87 -3.15 -10.44
CA ASP A 208 6.77 -3.68 -9.65
C ASP A 208 5.46 -2.95 -9.99
N ILE A 209 4.34 -3.66 -9.84
CA ILE A 209 2.99 -3.12 -9.98
C ILE A 209 2.25 -3.45 -8.69
N ARG A 210 1.72 -2.44 -8.01
CA ARG A 210 1.09 -2.58 -6.70
C ARG A 210 -0.33 -2.04 -6.72
N PRO A 211 -1.33 -2.87 -7.05
CA PRO A 211 -2.72 -2.50 -6.83
C PRO A 211 -3.04 -2.47 -5.33
N LEU A 212 -3.96 -1.62 -4.93
CA LEU A 212 -4.51 -1.62 -3.58
C LEU A 212 -5.98 -1.20 -3.64
N VAL A 213 -6.85 -1.93 -2.96
CA VAL A 213 -8.26 -1.59 -2.83
C VAL A 213 -8.68 -1.61 -1.37
N ARG A 214 -9.59 -0.70 -1.00
CA ARG A 214 -10.18 -0.66 0.34
C ARG A 214 -11.65 -0.27 0.27
N LEU A 215 -12.48 -1.02 0.98
CA LEU A 215 -13.86 -0.68 1.30
C LEU A 215 -13.94 -0.34 2.78
N SER A 216 -14.46 0.85 3.11
CA SER A 216 -14.68 1.33 4.48
C SER A 216 -16.16 1.57 4.68
N ILE A 217 -16.70 1.10 5.79
CA ILE A 217 -18.13 1.20 6.14
C ILE A 217 -18.21 1.75 7.54
N THR A 218 -19.00 2.80 7.72
CA THR A 218 -19.34 3.35 9.02
C THR A 218 -20.84 3.52 9.10
N VAL A 219 -21.43 3.04 10.16
CA VAL A 219 -22.87 3.18 10.45
C VAL A 219 -23.09 3.91 11.75
N ILE A 220 -24.19 4.68 11.83
CA ILE A 220 -24.66 5.28 13.07
C ILE A 220 -26.00 4.65 13.43
N ALA A 221 -26.06 4.05 14.61
CA ALA A 221 -27.28 3.56 15.22
C ALA A 221 -27.82 4.57 16.23
N LYS A 222 -29.15 4.72 16.29
CA LYS A 222 -29.86 5.63 17.25
C LYS A 222 -30.92 4.88 17.99
N GLN A 223 -30.96 5.13 19.34
CA GLN A 223 -32.03 4.66 20.20
C GLN A 223 -32.36 5.73 21.24
N GLY A 224 -33.53 6.34 21.12
CA GLY A 224 -33.84 7.57 21.85
C GLY A 224 -32.89 8.69 21.50
N GLU A 225 -32.27 9.31 22.49
CA GLU A 225 -31.25 10.36 22.27
C GLU A 225 -29.83 9.80 22.05
N ARG A 226 -29.61 8.53 22.34
CA ARG A 226 -28.30 7.91 22.21
C ARG A 226 -28.00 7.58 20.77
N ARG A 227 -26.81 7.98 20.33
CA ARG A 227 -26.27 7.68 19.01
C ARG A 227 -24.90 7.06 19.17
N GLU A 228 -24.67 5.94 18.49
CA GLU A 228 -23.40 5.23 18.55
C GLU A 228 -22.95 4.80 17.16
N MET A 229 -21.65 4.74 17.00
CA MET A 229 -21.00 4.43 15.72
C MET A 229 -20.42 3.03 15.75
N GLY A 230 -20.49 2.35 14.60
CA GLY A 230 -19.73 1.14 14.32
C GLY A 230 -19.06 1.24 12.97
N SER A 231 -17.85 0.70 12.86
CA SER A 231 -17.07 0.74 11.64
C SER A 231 -16.46 -0.62 11.33
N ALA A 232 -16.46 -0.98 10.06
CA ALA A 232 -15.79 -2.16 9.55
C ALA A 232 -15.31 -1.92 8.12
N GLY A 233 -14.55 -2.86 7.59
CA GLY A 233 -14.07 -2.81 6.22
C GLY A 233 -12.76 -3.55 6.08
N GLY A 234 -12.19 -3.45 4.92
CA GLY A 234 -10.93 -4.11 4.59
C GLY A 234 -10.54 -3.92 3.15
N GLY A 235 -9.52 -4.61 2.74
CA GLY A 235 -8.99 -4.55 1.40
C GLY A 235 -7.65 -5.26 1.32
N GLY A 236 -6.89 -4.92 0.30
CA GLY A 236 -5.57 -5.50 0.07
C GLY A 236 -5.13 -5.31 -1.37
N ARG A 237 -4.04 -5.98 -1.73
CA ARG A 237 -3.49 -5.95 -3.09
C ARG A 237 -4.28 -6.86 -4.02
N PHE A 238 -5.49 -6.43 -4.30
CA PHE A 238 -6.49 -7.15 -5.08
C PHE A 238 -7.10 -6.23 -6.14
N ASP A 239 -7.95 -6.83 -6.95
CA ASP A 239 -8.85 -6.16 -7.86
C ASP A 239 -10.24 -6.01 -7.23
N LEU A 240 -11.08 -5.09 -7.72
CA LEU A 240 -12.40 -4.79 -7.13
C LEU A 240 -13.36 -5.98 -7.02
N PRO A 241 -13.37 -6.99 -7.91
CA PRO A 241 -14.15 -8.23 -7.71
C PRO A 241 -13.82 -9.01 -6.44
N TYR A 242 -12.77 -8.64 -5.71
CA TYR A 242 -12.51 -9.11 -4.35
C TYR A 242 -13.67 -8.84 -3.39
N PHE A 243 -14.36 -7.72 -3.54
CA PHE A 243 -15.52 -7.34 -2.74
C PHE A 243 -16.78 -8.09 -3.20
N SER A 244 -16.79 -9.42 -3.00
CA SER A 244 -17.96 -10.24 -3.26
C SER A 244 -19.12 -9.88 -2.32
N ASP A 245 -20.37 -10.17 -2.72
CA ASP A 245 -21.56 -9.93 -1.89
C ASP A 245 -21.43 -10.52 -0.47
N LYS A 246 -20.83 -11.69 -0.37
CA LYS A 246 -20.57 -12.32 0.93
C LYS A 246 -19.65 -11.50 1.79
N LEU A 247 -18.54 -11.01 1.25
CA LEU A 247 -17.56 -10.22 2.00
C LEU A 247 -18.12 -8.85 2.38
N VAL A 248 -18.86 -8.21 1.47
CA VAL A 248 -19.54 -6.94 1.74
C VAL A 248 -20.56 -7.11 2.88
N THR A 249 -21.36 -8.19 2.85
CA THR A 249 -22.31 -8.50 3.91
C THR A 249 -21.62 -8.76 5.24
N GLU A 250 -20.48 -9.45 5.25
CA GLU A 250 -19.68 -9.66 6.47
C GLU A 250 -19.19 -8.32 7.08
N TYR A 251 -18.70 -7.39 6.24
CA TYR A 251 -18.27 -6.07 6.71
C TYR A 251 -19.44 -5.22 7.24
N VAL A 252 -20.55 -5.22 6.52
CA VAL A 252 -21.77 -4.51 6.96
C VAL A 252 -22.24 -5.03 8.31
N ASN A 253 -22.38 -6.35 8.46
CA ASN A 253 -22.81 -6.97 9.71
C ASN A 253 -21.86 -6.65 10.86
N ALA A 254 -20.54 -6.62 10.61
CA ALA A 254 -19.57 -6.27 11.64
C ALA A 254 -19.71 -4.81 12.10
N ALA A 255 -19.91 -3.86 11.17
CA ALA A 255 -20.14 -2.46 11.50
C ALA A 255 -21.45 -2.26 12.27
N VAL A 256 -22.54 -2.86 11.81
CA VAL A 256 -23.86 -2.80 12.46
C VAL A 256 -23.80 -3.40 13.87
N GLN A 257 -23.23 -4.59 14.02
CA GLN A 257 -23.10 -5.25 15.32
C GLN A 257 -22.29 -4.40 16.31
N GLN A 258 -21.23 -3.75 15.86
CA GLN A 258 -20.44 -2.84 16.70
C GLN A 258 -21.29 -1.65 17.17
N ALA A 259 -22.02 -0.98 16.27
CA ALA A 259 -22.87 0.15 16.63
C ALA A 259 -23.95 -0.24 17.63
N LEU A 260 -24.62 -1.39 17.42
CA LEU A 260 -25.66 -1.90 18.32
C LEU A 260 -25.08 -2.30 19.68
N THR A 261 -23.92 -2.92 19.72
CA THR A 261 -23.22 -3.24 20.98
C THR A 261 -22.88 -1.96 21.75
N ASN A 262 -22.43 -0.93 21.05
CA ASN A 262 -22.11 0.36 21.67
C ASN A 262 -23.34 1.06 22.23
N LEU A 263 -24.53 0.91 21.61
CA LEU A 263 -25.78 1.43 22.17
C LEU A 263 -26.13 0.84 23.58
N GLU A 264 -25.73 -0.41 23.78
CA GLU A 264 -25.96 -1.14 25.04
C GLU A 264 -24.78 -1.01 26.03
N ALA A 265 -23.65 -0.46 25.58
CA ALA A 265 -22.44 -0.37 26.36
C ALA A 265 -22.58 0.57 27.55
N ARG A 266 -21.92 0.22 28.65
CA ARG A 266 -21.77 1.06 29.83
C ARG A 266 -20.43 1.80 29.77
N PRO A 267 -20.33 3.00 30.39
CA PRO A 267 -19.05 3.69 30.51
C PRO A 267 -18.00 2.80 31.18
N ALA A 268 -16.81 2.75 30.61
CA ALA A 268 -15.69 2.04 31.24
C ALA A 268 -15.25 2.80 32.50
N PRO A 269 -14.88 2.10 33.60
CA PRO A 269 -14.33 2.75 34.77
C PRO A 269 -12.96 3.39 34.45
N ALA A 270 -12.72 4.59 34.97
CA ALA A 270 -11.43 5.25 34.91
C ALA A 270 -10.61 4.95 36.17
N GLY A 271 -9.32 4.73 36.04
CA GLY A 271 -8.41 4.49 37.16
C GLY A 271 -7.33 3.46 36.88
N LEU A 272 -6.49 3.21 37.86
CA LEU A 272 -5.43 2.19 37.79
C LEU A 272 -6.07 0.80 37.94
N MET A 273 -5.85 -0.05 36.93
CA MET A 273 -6.40 -1.40 36.93
C MET A 273 -5.47 -2.39 36.21
N LYS A 274 -5.65 -3.67 36.47
CA LYS A 274 -4.97 -4.74 35.76
C LYS A 274 -5.60 -4.91 34.38
N VAL A 275 -4.77 -4.88 33.32
CA VAL A 275 -5.22 -5.01 31.94
C VAL A 275 -4.59 -6.23 31.31
N VAL A 276 -5.40 -7.04 30.63
CA VAL A 276 -4.95 -8.14 29.77
C VAL A 276 -5.19 -7.75 28.31
N LEU A 277 -4.11 -7.66 27.54
CA LEU A 277 -4.17 -7.36 26.12
C LEU A 277 -4.35 -8.66 25.34
N GLY A 278 -5.46 -8.78 24.61
CA GLY A 278 -5.71 -9.89 23.71
C GLY A 278 -4.94 -9.73 22.36
N SER A 279 -5.09 -10.72 21.47
CA SER A 279 -4.54 -10.64 20.12
C SER A 279 -5.35 -9.65 19.25
N GLY A 280 -4.68 -9.01 18.28
CA GLY A 280 -5.28 -8.06 17.34
C GLY A 280 -4.66 -6.66 17.48
N TRP A 281 -5.46 -5.61 17.61
CA TRP A 281 -5.02 -4.22 17.73
C TRP A 281 -3.95 -3.96 18.80
N PRO A 282 -3.93 -4.63 19.97
CA PRO A 282 -2.82 -4.49 20.91
C PRO A 282 -1.44 -4.86 20.36
N GLY A 283 -1.37 -5.59 19.25
CA GLY A 283 -0.12 -5.80 18.51
C GLY A 283 0.49 -4.51 17.97
N VAL A 284 -0.33 -3.51 17.63
CA VAL A 284 0.13 -2.17 17.24
C VAL A 284 0.80 -1.47 18.41
N LEU A 285 0.24 -1.55 19.61
CA LEU A 285 0.87 -0.98 20.82
C LEU A 285 2.27 -1.57 21.04
N LEU A 286 2.45 -2.88 20.85
CA LEU A 286 3.76 -3.52 20.97
C LEU A 286 4.72 -3.05 19.87
N HIS A 287 4.22 -2.88 18.63
CA HIS A 287 4.98 -2.34 17.50
C HIS A 287 5.50 -0.94 17.82
N GLU A 288 4.62 -0.02 18.26
CA GLU A 288 4.99 1.36 18.57
C GLU A 288 5.89 1.47 19.81
N ALA A 289 5.56 0.73 20.88
CA ALA A 289 6.28 0.87 22.15
C ALA A 289 7.67 0.22 22.15
N VAL A 290 7.88 -0.82 21.38
CA VAL A 290 9.12 -1.62 21.39
C VAL A 290 9.70 -1.78 19.98
N GLY A 291 8.86 -2.06 18.97
CA GLY A 291 9.28 -2.42 17.63
C GLY A 291 10.17 -1.37 16.97
N HIS A 292 9.78 -0.12 17.02
CA HIS A 292 10.57 1.00 16.47
C HIS A 292 11.91 1.18 17.18
N GLY A 293 11.99 0.91 18.48
CA GLY A 293 13.27 0.96 19.22
C GLY A 293 14.26 -0.16 18.82
N LEU A 294 13.79 -1.19 18.13
CA LEU A 294 14.60 -2.34 17.67
C LEU A 294 14.97 -2.27 16.18
N GLU A 295 14.76 -1.13 15.52
CA GLU A 295 15.13 -0.96 14.11
C GLU A 295 16.64 -1.08 13.88
N GLY A 296 17.02 -1.53 12.68
CA GLY A 296 18.41 -1.86 12.38
C GLY A 296 19.38 -0.69 12.49
N ASP A 297 18.92 0.54 12.26
CA ASP A 297 19.74 1.74 12.40
C ASP A 297 20.01 2.10 13.87
N PHE A 298 19.03 1.91 14.77
CA PHE A 298 19.23 2.07 16.22
C PHE A 298 20.18 1.01 16.77
N ASN A 299 19.99 -0.25 16.35
CA ASN A 299 20.89 -1.34 16.74
C ASN A 299 22.34 -1.06 16.28
N ARG A 300 22.50 -0.59 15.04
CA ARG A 300 23.81 -0.28 14.48
C ARG A 300 24.51 0.90 15.19
N LYS A 301 23.75 1.90 15.63
CA LYS A 301 24.23 3.07 16.36
C LYS A 301 24.39 2.81 17.87
N GLU A 302 24.05 1.58 18.33
CA GLU A 302 24.05 1.21 19.75
C GLU A 302 23.12 2.11 20.60
N THR A 303 22.05 2.60 20.01
CA THR A 303 21.02 3.43 20.66
C THR A 303 19.67 2.70 20.80
N SER A 304 19.64 1.41 20.49
CA SER A 304 18.47 0.55 20.68
C SER A 304 18.08 0.43 22.15
N VAL A 305 16.79 0.24 22.44
CA VAL A 305 16.23 0.00 23.78
C VAL A 305 16.50 -1.42 24.28
#